data_de3d23e0bde5b779117ba87fbc98ddfc
#
_entry.id   de3d23e0bde5b779117ba87fbc98ddfc
#
_cell.length_a   1.000
_cell.length_b   1.000
_cell.length_c   1.000
_cell.angle_alpha   90.00
_cell.angle_beta   90.00
_cell.angle_gamma   90.00
#
_symmetry.space_group_name_H-M   'P 1'
#
loop_
_entity.id
_entity.type
_entity.pdbx_description
1 polymer ?
#
loop_
_entity_poly.entity_id
_entity_poly.type
_entity_poly.pdbx_seq_one_letter_code
_entity_poly.pdbx_strand_id
1 'polypeptide(L)'
;MEAFIDMKKLILVTSPPACGKTFISKQVAKALHNCVYLDKDTLIVLSKQIFVVAGQEYNRSSDFFQKEIRDYEYYCVLDLAFEALDYNDTVLINAPFTEEIRDDEYLDNLRAKLAEKDAELFAIWVNTRKDVCHE
;
A
#
# COMPACT_ATOMS: atom_id res chain seq x y z
N MET A 1 9.59 -14.48 24.37
CA MET A 1 10.61 -14.53 23.34
C MET A 1 9.99 -14.83 21.97
N GLU A 2 9.31 -15.94 21.84
CA GLU A 2 8.60 -16.24 20.60
C GLU A 2 7.54 -15.20 20.28
N ALA A 3 6.87 -14.69 21.32
CA ALA A 3 5.85 -13.66 21.10
C ALA A 3 6.41 -12.43 20.44
N PHE A 4 7.67 -12.08 20.76
CA PHE A 4 8.34 -10.94 20.15
C PHE A 4 8.67 -11.23 18.67
N ILE A 5 9.14 -12.44 18.40
CA ILE A 5 9.50 -12.85 17.04
C ILE A 5 8.26 -12.93 16.16
N ASP A 6 7.15 -13.35 16.76
CA ASP A 6 5.91 -13.60 16.03
C ASP A 6 5.05 -12.35 15.85
N MET A 7 5.57 -11.17 16.26
CA MET A 7 4.83 -9.94 16.09
C MET A 7 4.55 -9.70 14.62
N LYS A 8 3.28 -9.45 14.33
CA LYS A 8 2.87 -9.19 12.94
C LYS A 8 3.18 -7.76 12.55
N LYS A 9 3.44 -7.56 11.27
CA LYS A 9 3.85 -6.25 10.74
C LYS A 9 3.14 -5.95 9.45
N LEU A 10 2.60 -4.75 9.36
CA LEU A 10 2.18 -4.18 8.08
C LEU A 10 3.15 -3.07 7.72
N ILE A 11 3.79 -3.20 6.57
CA ILE A 11 4.81 -2.26 6.11
C ILE A 11 4.26 -1.53 4.89
N LEU A 12 4.19 -0.19 4.99
CA LEU A 12 3.80 0.64 3.86
C LEU A 12 5.07 1.21 3.24
N VAL A 13 5.29 0.95 1.95
CA VAL A 13 6.41 1.54 1.24
C VAL A 13 5.88 2.66 0.38
N THR A 14 6.26 3.88 0.71
CA THR A 14 5.76 5.07 0.06
C THR A 14 6.92 5.90 -0.49
N SER A 15 6.65 6.72 -1.49
CA SER A 15 7.67 7.61 -2.05
C SER A 15 7.00 8.57 -3.02
N PRO A 16 7.71 9.64 -3.41
CA PRO A 16 7.29 10.40 -4.57
C PRO A 16 7.27 9.51 -5.81
N PRO A 17 6.47 9.85 -6.82
CA PRO A 17 6.44 9.07 -8.05
C PRO A 17 7.80 8.96 -8.70
N ALA A 18 8.06 7.84 -9.36
CA ALA A 18 9.26 7.60 -10.16
C ALA A 18 10.57 7.62 -9.37
N CYS A 19 10.51 7.25 -8.09
CA CYS A 19 11.71 7.21 -7.23
C CYS A 19 12.15 5.79 -6.89
N GLY A 20 11.78 4.80 -7.71
CA GLY A 20 12.24 3.44 -7.49
C GLY A 20 11.50 2.69 -6.41
N LYS A 21 10.30 3.15 -6.04
CA LYS A 21 9.52 2.56 -4.96
C LYS A 21 9.27 1.07 -5.19
N THR A 22 8.91 0.68 -6.42
CA THR A 22 8.61 -0.72 -6.71
C THR A 22 9.85 -1.60 -6.58
N PHE A 23 10.99 -1.12 -7.09
CA PHE A 23 12.24 -1.86 -6.97
C PHE A 23 12.60 -2.07 -5.50
N ILE A 24 12.58 -1.01 -4.71
CA ILE A 24 12.93 -1.07 -3.29
C ILE A 24 11.94 -1.96 -2.54
N SER A 25 10.64 -1.83 -2.84
CA SER A 25 9.62 -2.64 -2.18
C SER A 25 9.87 -4.13 -2.40
N LYS A 26 10.21 -4.51 -3.61
CA LYS A 26 10.47 -5.91 -3.92
C LYS A 26 11.75 -6.41 -3.26
N GLN A 27 12.77 -5.55 -3.18
CA GLN A 27 14.00 -5.92 -2.49
C GLN A 27 13.75 -6.15 -1.00
N VAL A 28 12.99 -5.27 -0.38
CA VAL A 28 12.64 -5.41 1.04
C VAL A 28 11.82 -6.68 1.26
N ALA A 29 10.83 -6.91 0.40
CA ALA A 29 9.98 -8.09 0.53
C ALA A 29 10.79 -9.38 0.42
N LYS A 30 11.76 -9.40 -0.49
CA LYS A 30 12.62 -10.58 -0.65
C LYS A 30 13.55 -10.79 0.53
N ALA A 31 14.00 -9.70 1.15
CA ALA A 31 14.91 -9.77 2.29
C ALA A 31 14.20 -10.20 3.56
N LEU A 32 12.90 -9.97 3.66
CA LEU A 32 12.13 -10.34 4.85
C LEU A 32 11.62 -11.77 4.70
N HIS A 33 11.65 -12.49 5.82
CA HIS A 33 11.21 -13.87 5.85
C HIS A 33 9.69 -13.94 5.75
N ASN A 34 9.18 -14.71 4.79
CA ASN A 34 7.73 -14.94 4.63
C ASN A 34 6.94 -13.64 4.51
N CYS A 35 7.42 -12.72 3.69
CA CYS A 35 6.74 -11.46 3.47
C CYS A 35 5.77 -11.56 2.29
N VAL A 36 4.52 -11.19 2.52
CA VAL A 36 3.54 -11.07 1.45
C VAL A 36 3.70 -9.68 0.83
N TYR A 37 3.90 -9.63 -0.48
CA TYR A 37 4.05 -8.39 -1.21
C TYR A 37 2.75 -8.06 -1.95
N LEU A 38 2.20 -6.89 -1.67
CA LEU A 38 0.98 -6.42 -2.33
C LEU A 38 1.26 -5.10 -3.03
N ASP A 39 0.89 -5.04 -4.30
CA ASP A 39 1.09 -3.85 -5.13
C ASP A 39 -0.29 -3.30 -5.50
N LYS A 40 -0.56 -2.06 -5.08
CA LYS A 40 -1.86 -1.44 -5.37
C LYS A 40 -2.10 -1.37 -6.88
N ASP A 41 -1.05 -1.24 -7.67
CA ASP A 41 -1.19 -1.14 -9.12
C ASP A 41 -1.71 -2.42 -9.75
N THR A 42 -1.68 -3.53 -9.04
CA THR A 42 -2.29 -4.77 -9.53
C THR A 42 -3.80 -4.58 -9.72
N LEU A 43 -4.40 -3.65 -8.99
CA LEU A 43 -5.84 -3.37 -9.07
C LEU A 43 -6.23 -2.53 -10.29
N ILE A 44 -5.24 -2.02 -11.03
CA ILE A 44 -5.52 -1.14 -12.18
C ILE A 44 -6.36 -1.85 -13.23
N VAL A 45 -6.18 -3.16 -13.40
CA VAL A 45 -6.99 -3.92 -14.34
C VAL A 45 -8.46 -3.75 -14.05
N LEU A 46 -8.84 -3.86 -12.79
CA LEU A 46 -10.23 -3.69 -12.38
C LEU A 46 -10.67 -2.23 -12.53
N SER A 47 -9.79 -1.31 -12.15
CA SER A 47 -10.10 0.12 -12.25
C SER A 47 -10.35 0.53 -13.69
N LYS A 48 -9.57 0.01 -14.63
CA LYS A 48 -9.78 0.29 -16.06
C LYS A 48 -11.17 -0.17 -16.51
N GLN A 49 -11.59 -1.32 -16.04
CA GLN A 49 -12.91 -1.83 -16.40
C GLN A 49 -14.02 -0.95 -15.85
N ILE A 50 -13.81 -0.35 -14.68
CA ILE A 50 -14.79 0.58 -14.13
C ILE A 50 -14.98 1.78 -15.07
N PHE A 51 -13.87 2.32 -15.62
CA PHE A 51 -13.98 3.40 -16.60
C PHE A 51 -14.80 2.95 -17.81
N VAL A 52 -14.56 1.75 -18.30
CA VAL A 52 -15.26 1.22 -19.45
C VAL A 52 -16.76 1.12 -19.17
N VAL A 53 -17.13 0.51 -18.06
CA VAL A 53 -18.53 0.30 -17.71
C VAL A 53 -19.23 1.64 -17.52
N ALA A 54 -18.55 2.63 -16.95
CA ALA A 54 -19.12 3.94 -16.72
C ALA A 54 -19.14 4.83 -17.97
N GLY A 55 -18.55 4.37 -19.06
CA GLY A 55 -18.50 5.17 -20.29
C GLY A 55 -17.58 6.37 -20.16
N GLN A 56 -16.55 6.26 -19.33
CA GLN A 56 -15.59 7.34 -19.06
C GLN A 56 -14.27 7.04 -19.73
N GLU A 57 -13.61 8.08 -20.21
CA GLU A 57 -12.27 7.94 -20.75
C GLU A 57 -11.29 7.64 -19.61
N TYR A 58 -10.37 6.71 -19.84
CA TYR A 58 -9.42 6.32 -18.83
C TYR A 58 -8.47 7.47 -18.50
N ASN A 59 -8.57 8.01 -17.30
CA ASN A 59 -7.72 9.11 -16.84
C ASN A 59 -7.67 9.08 -15.32
N ARG A 60 -6.52 8.65 -14.77
CA ARG A 60 -6.35 8.50 -13.33
C ARG A 60 -6.23 9.86 -12.63
N SER A 61 -6.15 10.96 -13.38
CA SER A 61 -6.16 12.31 -12.80
C SER A 61 -7.53 12.96 -12.88
N SER A 62 -8.55 12.26 -13.38
CA SER A 62 -9.88 12.82 -13.55
C SER A 62 -10.62 12.92 -12.23
N ASP A 63 -11.64 13.79 -12.21
CA ASP A 63 -12.54 13.88 -11.06
C ASP A 63 -13.27 12.55 -10.83
N PHE A 64 -13.61 11.88 -11.93
CA PHE A 64 -14.27 10.59 -11.84
C PHE A 64 -13.41 9.59 -11.07
N PHE A 65 -12.13 9.51 -11.39
CA PHE A 65 -11.22 8.60 -10.70
C PHE A 65 -11.12 8.95 -9.21
N GLN A 66 -10.92 10.24 -8.92
CA GLN A 66 -10.75 10.69 -7.53
C GLN A 66 -11.98 10.38 -6.69
N LYS A 67 -13.15 10.51 -7.28
CA LYS A 67 -14.41 10.40 -6.57
C LYS A 67 -14.89 8.95 -6.47
N GLU A 68 -14.72 8.18 -7.54
CA GLU A 68 -15.38 6.89 -7.66
C GLU A 68 -14.45 5.70 -7.52
N ILE A 69 -13.14 5.89 -7.68
CA ILE A 69 -12.24 4.75 -7.77
C ILE A 69 -11.10 4.80 -6.75
N ARG A 70 -10.43 5.94 -6.61
CA ARG A 70 -9.16 6.03 -5.88
C ARG A 70 -9.21 5.39 -4.50
N ASP A 71 -10.15 5.81 -3.68
CA ASP A 71 -10.21 5.32 -2.30
C ASP A 71 -10.51 3.83 -2.25
N TYR A 72 -11.26 3.34 -3.23
CA TYR A 72 -11.61 1.92 -3.27
C TYR A 72 -10.41 1.04 -3.61
N GLU A 73 -9.46 1.55 -4.38
CA GLU A 73 -8.21 0.84 -4.58
C GLU A 73 -7.48 0.67 -3.25
N TYR A 74 -7.45 1.72 -2.43
CA TYR A 74 -6.80 1.64 -1.11
C TYR A 74 -7.58 0.74 -0.15
N TYR A 75 -8.90 0.83 -0.14
CA TYR A 75 -9.71 -0.08 0.68
C TYR A 75 -9.43 -1.52 0.31
N CYS A 76 -9.36 -1.80 -0.97
CA CYS A 76 -9.16 -3.16 -1.45
C CYS A 76 -7.79 -3.71 -1.06
N VAL A 77 -6.72 -2.93 -1.27
CA VAL A 77 -5.38 -3.42 -0.95
C VAL A 77 -5.20 -3.56 0.56
N LEU A 78 -5.84 -2.71 1.35
CA LEU A 78 -5.78 -2.83 2.80
C LEU A 78 -6.56 -4.05 3.28
N ASP A 79 -7.73 -4.32 2.69
CA ASP A 79 -8.49 -5.52 3.04
C ASP A 79 -7.69 -6.77 2.73
N LEU A 80 -6.99 -6.78 1.60
CA LEU A 80 -6.12 -7.90 1.24
C LEU A 80 -5.00 -8.06 2.28
N ALA A 81 -4.44 -6.94 2.73
CA ALA A 81 -3.36 -6.97 3.72
C ALA A 81 -3.87 -7.51 5.06
N PHE A 82 -5.03 -7.06 5.51
CA PHE A 82 -5.60 -7.56 6.76
C PHE A 82 -5.91 -9.04 6.67
N GLU A 83 -6.44 -9.47 5.55
CA GLU A 83 -6.70 -10.90 5.35
C GLU A 83 -5.41 -11.70 5.37
N ALA A 84 -4.37 -11.19 4.69
CA ALA A 84 -3.09 -11.87 4.64
C ALA A 84 -2.44 -11.98 6.03
N LEU A 85 -2.67 -11.00 6.88
CA LEU A 85 -2.11 -11.01 8.24
C LEU A 85 -2.67 -12.13 9.10
N ASP A 86 -3.82 -12.68 8.74
CA ASP A 86 -4.36 -13.84 9.45
C ASP A 86 -3.53 -15.10 9.19
N TYR A 87 -2.75 -15.12 8.12
CA TYR A 87 -2.01 -16.30 7.70
C TYR A 87 -0.51 -16.07 7.60
N ASN A 88 -0.06 -14.84 7.76
CA ASN A 88 1.34 -14.50 7.60
C ASN A 88 1.70 -13.37 8.54
N ASP A 89 2.95 -13.35 8.98
CA ASP A 89 3.38 -12.39 10.00
C ASP A 89 3.82 -11.05 9.42
N THR A 90 4.14 -11.01 8.13
CA THR A 90 4.65 -9.79 7.51
C THR A 90 3.97 -9.55 6.17
N VAL A 91 3.38 -8.38 6.02
CA VAL A 91 2.74 -7.96 4.78
C VAL A 91 3.29 -6.58 4.41
N LEU A 92 3.66 -6.43 3.16
CA LEU A 92 4.18 -5.17 2.64
C LEU A 92 3.27 -4.67 1.53
N ILE A 93 2.88 -3.40 1.61
CA ILE A 93 2.09 -2.76 0.57
C ILE A 93 2.94 -1.71 -0.15
N ASN A 94 3.02 -1.84 -1.46
CA ASN A 94 3.64 -0.86 -2.34
C ASN A 94 2.54 0.04 -2.90
N ALA A 95 2.45 1.26 -2.40
CA ALA A 95 1.47 2.25 -2.86
C ALA A 95 1.92 3.64 -2.42
N PRO A 96 1.51 4.68 -3.14
CA PRO A 96 1.96 6.03 -2.78
C PRO A 96 1.44 6.53 -1.44
N PHE A 97 0.20 6.25 -1.07
CA PHE A 97 -0.40 6.72 0.19
C PHE A 97 -0.19 8.23 0.39
N THR A 98 -0.27 9.01 -0.70
CA THR A 98 0.10 10.42 -0.66
C THR A 98 -0.76 11.25 0.28
N GLU A 99 -2.05 10.93 0.36
CA GLU A 99 -2.96 11.63 1.27
C GLU A 99 -2.95 10.99 2.65
N GLU A 100 -2.94 9.68 2.67
CA GLU A 100 -3.10 8.91 3.91
C GLU A 100 -1.91 9.06 4.83
N ILE A 101 -0.69 9.13 4.29
CA ILE A 101 0.51 9.21 5.12
C ILE A 101 0.59 10.53 5.87
N ARG A 102 -0.13 11.54 5.42
CA ARG A 102 -0.16 12.86 6.05
C ARG A 102 -1.34 13.05 7.00
N ASP A 103 -2.18 12.04 7.11
CA ASP A 103 -3.41 12.11 7.89
C ASP A 103 -3.21 11.30 9.17
N ASP A 104 -2.95 12.00 10.26
CA ASP A 104 -2.68 11.34 11.55
C ASP A 104 -3.87 10.52 12.03
N GLU A 105 -5.08 11.02 11.79
CA GLU A 105 -6.27 10.28 12.19
C GLU A 105 -6.40 8.97 11.42
N TYR A 106 -6.12 9.03 10.13
CA TYR A 106 -6.14 7.84 9.29
C TYR A 106 -5.14 6.79 9.80
N LEU A 107 -3.92 7.24 10.09
CA LEU A 107 -2.87 6.33 10.58
C LEU A 107 -3.21 5.78 11.96
N ASP A 108 -3.78 6.61 12.83
CA ASP A 108 -4.18 6.14 14.15
C ASP A 108 -5.28 5.09 14.07
N ASN A 109 -6.25 5.30 13.17
CA ASN A 109 -7.31 4.31 12.95
C ASN A 109 -6.75 3.02 12.40
N LEU A 110 -5.78 3.12 11.50
CA LEU A 110 -5.13 1.96 10.93
C LEU A 110 -4.36 1.19 12.00
N ARG A 111 -3.63 1.91 12.86
CA ARG A 111 -2.91 1.29 13.97
C ARG A 111 -3.85 0.57 14.92
N ALA A 112 -5.00 1.18 15.20
CA ALA A 112 -5.99 0.57 16.09
C ALA A 112 -6.53 -0.74 15.52
N LYS A 113 -6.81 -0.76 14.22
CA LYS A 113 -7.27 -1.99 13.57
C LYS A 113 -6.19 -3.05 13.57
N LEU A 114 -4.95 -2.66 13.35
CA LEU A 114 -3.83 -3.59 13.37
C LEU A 114 -3.60 -4.17 14.76
N ALA A 115 -3.78 -3.34 15.79
CA ALA A 115 -3.61 -3.81 17.16
C ALA A 115 -4.57 -4.94 17.50
N GLU A 116 -5.76 -4.94 16.89
CA GLU A 116 -6.72 -6.03 17.10
C GLU A 116 -6.20 -7.36 16.56
N LYS A 117 -5.22 -7.32 15.66
CA LYS A 117 -4.58 -8.52 15.11
C LYS A 117 -3.17 -8.74 15.66
N ASP A 118 -2.81 -8.00 16.70
CA ASP A 118 -1.46 -8.03 17.29
C ASP A 118 -0.40 -7.65 16.26
N ALA A 119 -0.72 -6.68 15.42
CA ALA A 119 0.17 -6.22 14.37
C ALA A 119 0.57 -4.77 14.59
N GLU A 120 1.76 -4.42 14.08
CA GLU A 120 2.27 -3.06 14.14
C GLU A 120 2.39 -2.48 12.74
N LEU A 121 2.29 -1.16 12.66
CA LEU A 121 2.40 -0.42 11.40
C LEU A 121 3.81 0.15 11.28
N PHE A 122 4.42 -0.09 10.12
CA PHE A 122 5.71 0.51 9.76
C PHE A 122 5.55 1.21 8.43
N ALA A 123 6.23 2.33 8.27
CA ALA A 123 6.23 3.06 7.01
C ALA A 123 7.67 3.27 6.59
N ILE A 124 7.96 2.93 5.35
CA ILE A 124 9.27 3.14 4.75
C ILE A 124 9.11 4.21 3.68
N TRP A 125 9.84 5.30 3.84
CA TRP A 125 9.84 6.38 2.87
C TRP A 125 11.04 6.21 1.96
N VAL A 126 10.79 5.92 0.68
CA VAL A 126 11.84 5.80 -0.31
C VAL A 126 12.15 7.20 -0.83
N ASN A 127 13.36 7.66 -0.57
CA ASN A 127 13.76 9.02 -0.91
C ASN A 127 15.09 8.95 -1.62
N THR A 128 15.09 9.20 -2.93
CA THR A 128 16.30 9.24 -3.72
C THR A 128 16.60 10.66 -4.15
N ARG A 129 17.85 10.90 -4.60
CA ARG A 129 18.18 12.23 -5.06
C ARG A 129 17.32 12.61 -6.26
N LYS A 130 17.08 13.91 -6.40
CA LYS A 130 16.19 14.41 -7.42
C LYS A 130 16.65 14.05 -8.83
N ASP A 131 17.96 13.98 -9.05
CA ASP A 131 18.49 13.62 -10.35
C ASP A 131 18.31 12.14 -10.67
N VAL A 132 17.94 11.33 -9.68
CA VAL A 132 17.63 9.92 -9.88
C VAL A 132 16.14 9.68 -9.97
N CYS A 133 15.34 10.52 -9.30
CA CYS A 133 13.89 10.42 -9.25
C CYS A 133 13.28 11.06 -10.47
N HIS A 134 13.20 10.32 -11.56
CA HIS A 134 12.55 10.83 -12.75
C HIS A 134 11.94 9.66 -13.51
N GLU A 135 10.95 9.96 -14.32
CA GLU A 135 10.23 8.92 -15.04
C GLU A 135 11.02 8.31 -16.09
#